data_6740aa114eee68d7df97ea723f8f0111
#
_entry.id   6740aa114eee68d7df97ea723f8f0111
#
_cell.length_a   1.000
_cell.length_b   1.000
_cell.length_c   1.000
_cell.angle_alpha   90.00
_cell.angle_beta   90.00
_cell.angle_gamma   90.00
#
_symmetry.space_group_name_H-M   'P 1'
#
loop_
_entity.id
_entity.type
_entity.pdbx_description
1 polymer ?
#
loop_
_entity_poly.entity_id
_entity_poly.type
_entity_poly.pdbx_seq_one_letter_code
_entity_poly.pdbx_strand_id
1 'polypeptide(L)'
;MPTEKPRITITMSNEQLERIDEYRYSGRMKNQTQAILSLIDKGFDVLASSDTSSSTVSKKAPSISDEAMRMARDYDKLDNWGRQAVRDLTNTELARMEDEARFMNGAMPEEEPKIINLYAEPAAAGIAVPTMGVYFEPYTLKPDDPQGAAFAVRLQGDSMEPYFPDGSIVFVNHDAMANGDIGIFCVDSGTVCKQYYRDPLGMVYLFSLNRDRSDADVVLGPSSNRTLICQGRVITKRRFPIPM
;
A
#
# COMPACT_ATOMS: atom_id res chain seq x y z
N MET A 1 5.32 -45.85 39.70
CA MET A 1 4.06 -45.85 38.97
C MET A 1 4.05 -44.66 38.01
N PRO A 2 4.00 -44.84 36.67
CA PRO A 2 3.84 -43.72 35.77
C PRO A 2 2.44 -43.13 35.99
N THR A 3 2.38 -41.79 36.10
CA THR A 3 1.09 -41.09 36.26
C THR A 3 0.35 -41.08 34.92
N GLU A 4 -0.84 -41.72 34.90
CA GLU A 4 -1.76 -41.82 33.78
C GLU A 4 -2.47 -40.49 33.41
N LYS A 5 -1.89 -39.36 33.75
CA LYS A 5 -2.50 -38.05 33.42
C LYS A 5 -2.17 -37.68 31.98
N PRO A 6 -3.16 -37.33 31.17
CA PRO A 6 -2.90 -36.86 29.80
C PRO A 6 -2.04 -35.61 29.81
N ARG A 7 -1.11 -35.51 28.86
CA ARG A 7 -0.21 -34.38 28.70
C ARG A 7 -0.59 -33.61 27.44
N ILE A 8 -0.64 -32.29 27.53
CA ILE A 8 -0.85 -31.40 26.39
C ILE A 8 0.33 -30.47 26.29
N THR A 9 0.86 -30.30 25.08
CA THR A 9 1.90 -29.33 24.79
C THR A 9 1.27 -28.12 24.15
N ILE A 10 1.52 -26.92 24.67
CA ILE A 10 1.00 -25.65 24.15
C ILE A 10 2.18 -24.75 23.82
N THR A 11 2.20 -24.19 22.60
CA THR A 11 3.17 -23.16 22.18
C THR A 11 2.60 -21.79 22.49
N MET A 12 3.37 -20.94 23.16
CA MET A 12 2.96 -19.59 23.56
C MET A 12 3.95 -18.56 23.04
N SER A 13 3.48 -17.33 22.83
CA SER A 13 4.33 -16.18 22.52
C SER A 13 5.05 -15.70 23.79
N ASN A 14 6.15 -14.95 23.62
CA ASN A 14 6.88 -14.34 24.74
C ASN A 14 6.00 -13.42 25.58
N GLU A 15 5.12 -12.66 24.96
CA GLU A 15 4.15 -11.79 25.63
C GLU A 15 3.17 -12.57 26.51
N GLN A 16 2.70 -13.72 26.03
CA GLN A 16 1.82 -14.58 26.81
C GLN A 16 2.56 -15.18 28.02
N LEU A 17 3.82 -15.55 27.86
CA LEU A 17 4.65 -16.07 28.96
C LEU A 17 4.90 -15.00 30.02
N GLU A 18 5.19 -13.75 29.63
CA GLU A 18 5.37 -12.63 30.57
C GLU A 18 4.09 -12.38 31.39
N ARG A 19 2.93 -12.35 30.75
CA ARG A 19 1.63 -12.20 31.45
C ARG A 19 1.33 -13.34 32.43
N ILE A 20 1.71 -14.56 32.10
CA ILE A 20 1.58 -15.72 33.00
C ILE A 20 2.53 -15.58 34.19
N ASP A 21 3.75 -15.12 33.99
CA ASP A 21 4.71 -14.89 35.06
C ASP A 21 4.30 -13.75 35.99
N GLU A 22 3.77 -12.63 35.47
CA GLU A 22 3.17 -11.57 36.27
C GLU A 22 2.04 -12.09 37.14
N TYR A 23 1.13 -12.89 36.55
CA TYR A 23 0.05 -13.51 37.31
C TYR A 23 0.57 -14.48 38.36
N ARG A 24 1.61 -15.26 38.07
CA ARG A 24 2.28 -16.16 39.00
C ARG A 24 2.86 -15.41 40.20
N TYR A 25 3.59 -14.32 39.96
CA TYR A 25 4.20 -13.50 41.00
C TYR A 25 3.15 -12.80 41.86
N SER A 26 2.13 -12.23 41.27
CA SER A 26 1.04 -11.58 42.01
C SER A 26 0.25 -12.56 42.89
N GLY A 27 0.07 -13.79 42.42
CA GLY A 27 -0.62 -14.87 43.12
C GLY A 27 0.28 -15.68 44.07
N ARG A 28 1.58 -15.36 44.20
CA ARG A 28 2.56 -16.12 44.98
C ARG A 28 2.60 -17.64 44.68
N MET A 29 2.44 -17.98 43.40
CA MET A 29 2.39 -19.37 42.95
C MET A 29 3.80 -19.96 42.76
N LYS A 30 3.97 -21.27 43.06
CA LYS A 30 5.29 -21.92 43.09
C LYS A 30 5.92 -22.09 41.70
N ASN A 31 5.14 -22.27 40.64
CA ASN A 31 5.61 -22.50 39.29
C ASN A 31 4.59 -22.05 38.22
N GLN A 32 5.04 -21.92 36.98
CA GLN A 32 4.19 -21.53 35.83
C GLN A 32 3.03 -22.49 35.58
N THR A 33 3.23 -23.78 35.77
CA THR A 33 2.16 -24.78 35.59
C THR A 33 0.98 -24.52 36.53
N GLN A 34 1.25 -24.14 37.78
CA GLN A 34 0.21 -23.82 38.76
C GLN A 34 -0.53 -22.53 38.37
N ALA A 35 0.17 -21.53 37.80
CA ALA A 35 -0.44 -20.31 37.31
C ALA A 35 -1.36 -20.59 36.10
N ILE A 36 -0.90 -21.41 35.16
CA ILE A 36 -1.69 -21.80 33.98
C ILE A 36 -2.96 -22.57 34.40
N LEU A 37 -2.84 -23.57 35.28
CA LEU A 37 -3.97 -24.33 35.75
C LEU A 37 -4.98 -23.42 36.49
N SER A 38 -4.50 -22.50 37.33
CA SER A 38 -5.38 -21.55 38.03
C SER A 38 -6.09 -20.58 37.08
N LEU A 39 -5.44 -20.17 35.97
CA LEU A 39 -6.07 -19.36 34.94
C LEU A 39 -7.15 -20.15 34.17
N ILE A 40 -6.88 -21.43 33.89
CA ILE A 40 -7.85 -22.32 33.24
C ILE A 40 -9.06 -22.52 34.14
N ASP A 41 -8.86 -22.84 35.43
CA ASP A 41 -9.94 -23.04 36.39
C ASP A 41 -10.80 -21.77 36.54
N LYS A 42 -10.16 -20.59 36.69
CA LYS A 42 -10.88 -19.33 36.72
C LYS A 42 -11.63 -19.02 35.42
N GLY A 43 -11.07 -19.42 34.26
CA GLY A 43 -11.75 -19.31 32.98
C GLY A 43 -13.02 -20.15 32.93
N PHE A 44 -12.99 -21.39 33.44
CA PHE A 44 -14.15 -22.24 33.56
C PHE A 44 -15.16 -21.69 34.56
N ASP A 45 -14.73 -21.15 35.69
CA ASP A 45 -15.62 -20.54 36.70
C ASP A 45 -16.35 -19.31 36.13
N VAL A 46 -15.67 -18.48 35.36
CA VAL A 46 -16.26 -17.32 34.65
C VAL A 46 -17.27 -17.78 33.61
N LEU A 47 -16.98 -18.84 32.86
CA LEU A 47 -17.90 -19.42 31.88
C LEU A 47 -19.09 -20.08 32.55
N ALA A 48 -18.88 -20.80 33.64
CA ALA A 48 -19.95 -21.45 34.43
C ALA A 48 -20.83 -20.44 35.19
N SER A 49 -20.25 -19.32 35.66
CA SER A 49 -21.00 -18.26 36.33
C SER A 49 -21.77 -17.34 35.36
N SER A 50 -21.48 -17.41 34.07
CA SER A 50 -22.27 -16.73 33.03
C SER A 50 -23.62 -17.39 32.77
N ASP A 51 -23.82 -18.62 33.25
CA ASP A 51 -25.11 -19.35 33.07
C ASP A 51 -26.13 -19.12 34.20
N THR A 52 -25.78 -18.38 35.29
CA THR A 52 -26.69 -18.30 36.45
C THR A 52 -26.77 -16.89 37.06
N SER A 53 -26.94 -15.83 36.29
CA SER A 53 -27.52 -14.58 36.84
C SER A 53 -28.12 -13.71 35.76
N SER A 54 -29.44 -13.88 35.61
CA SER A 54 -30.32 -12.95 34.95
C SER A 54 -30.41 -11.67 35.79
N SER A 55 -29.89 -10.55 35.32
CA SER A 55 -30.60 -9.28 35.20
C SER A 55 -29.64 -8.15 34.86
N THR A 56 -30.07 -7.39 33.86
CA THR A 56 -29.64 -6.07 33.38
C THR A 56 -28.45 -6.03 32.44
N VAL A 57 -28.83 -5.69 31.20
CA VAL A 57 -28.08 -5.47 29.97
C VAL A 57 -27.70 -6.75 29.23
N SER A 58 -28.73 -7.46 28.82
CA SER A 58 -28.68 -8.53 27.83
C SER A 58 -28.22 -7.91 26.46
N LYS A 59 -26.94 -8.01 26.10
CA LYS A 59 -26.59 -8.22 24.70
C LYS A 59 -26.96 -9.67 24.37
N LYS A 60 -28.26 -9.89 24.03
CA LYS A 60 -28.78 -11.11 23.46
C LYS A 60 -27.83 -11.50 22.33
N ALA A 61 -27.19 -12.67 22.41
CA ALA A 61 -26.50 -13.24 21.24
C ALA A 61 -27.50 -13.20 20.08
N PRO A 62 -27.11 -12.68 18.90
CA PRO A 62 -28.04 -12.55 17.80
C PRO A 62 -28.63 -13.90 17.49
N SER A 63 -29.94 -14.05 17.75
CA SER A 63 -30.67 -15.27 17.38
C SER A 63 -30.63 -15.33 15.85
N ILE A 64 -30.06 -16.41 15.31
CA ILE A 64 -30.05 -16.66 13.89
C ILE A 64 -31.49 -16.68 13.41
N SER A 65 -31.83 -15.86 12.41
CA SER A 65 -33.19 -15.82 11.88
C SER A 65 -33.53 -17.11 11.13
N ASP A 66 -34.82 -17.45 11.05
CA ASP A 66 -35.30 -18.59 10.26
C ASP A 66 -34.93 -18.48 8.79
N GLU A 67 -34.78 -17.26 8.27
CA GLU A 67 -34.30 -16.98 6.92
C GLU A 67 -32.82 -17.34 6.78
N ALA A 68 -31.97 -16.92 7.71
CA ALA A 68 -30.55 -17.28 7.71
C ALA A 68 -30.34 -18.79 7.82
N MET A 69 -31.15 -19.49 8.60
CA MET A 69 -31.13 -20.96 8.67
C MET A 69 -31.54 -21.62 7.35
N ARG A 70 -32.50 -21.04 6.62
CA ARG A 70 -32.85 -21.51 5.27
C ARG A 70 -31.72 -21.29 4.28
N MET A 71 -31.15 -20.10 4.28
CA MET A 71 -29.98 -19.79 3.43
C MET A 71 -28.79 -20.72 3.70
N ALA A 72 -28.50 -21.04 4.97
CA ALA A 72 -27.44 -21.97 5.32
C ALA A 72 -27.69 -23.38 4.72
N ARG A 73 -28.95 -23.89 4.79
CA ARG A 73 -29.31 -25.19 4.19
C ARG A 73 -29.19 -25.17 2.65
N ASP A 74 -29.50 -24.05 2.02
CA ASP A 74 -29.38 -23.93 0.57
C ASP A 74 -27.94 -23.78 0.15
N TYR A 75 -27.12 -23.08 0.95
CA TYR A 75 -25.66 -22.99 0.76
C TYR A 75 -24.98 -24.36 0.78
N ASP A 76 -25.44 -25.28 1.68
CA ASP A 76 -24.91 -26.65 1.75
C ASP A 76 -25.21 -27.50 0.51
N LYS A 77 -26.23 -27.14 -0.29
CA LYS A 77 -26.57 -27.81 -1.55
C LYS A 77 -25.74 -27.34 -2.74
N LEU A 78 -25.06 -26.19 -2.61
CA LEU A 78 -24.27 -25.62 -3.68
C LEU A 78 -22.98 -26.44 -3.91
N ASP A 79 -22.52 -26.45 -5.13
CA ASP A 79 -21.18 -26.92 -5.47
C ASP A 79 -20.08 -25.96 -4.96
N ASN A 80 -18.82 -26.32 -5.14
CA ASN A 80 -17.70 -25.51 -4.66
C ASN A 80 -17.68 -24.11 -5.29
N TRP A 81 -18.09 -23.99 -6.54
CA TRP A 81 -18.13 -22.72 -7.26
C TRP A 81 -19.23 -21.80 -6.72
N GLY A 82 -20.43 -22.34 -6.55
CA GLY A 82 -21.56 -21.62 -5.96
C GLY A 82 -21.29 -21.17 -4.53
N ARG A 83 -20.64 -22.01 -3.69
CA ARG A 83 -20.23 -21.64 -2.33
C ARG A 83 -19.20 -20.52 -2.33
N GLN A 84 -18.26 -20.53 -3.28
CA GLN A 84 -17.29 -19.44 -3.40
C GLN A 84 -17.98 -18.13 -3.77
N ALA A 85 -18.87 -18.14 -4.76
CA ALA A 85 -19.60 -16.96 -5.17
C ALA A 85 -20.43 -16.33 -4.02
N VAL A 86 -21.10 -17.17 -3.21
CA VAL A 86 -21.85 -16.69 -2.03
C VAL A 86 -20.90 -16.05 -1.00
N ARG A 87 -19.75 -16.67 -0.73
CA ARG A 87 -18.74 -16.09 0.18
C ARG A 87 -18.23 -14.74 -0.30
N ASP A 88 -17.90 -14.65 -1.58
CA ASP A 88 -17.35 -13.41 -2.17
C ASP A 88 -18.38 -12.27 -2.11
N LEU A 89 -19.65 -12.58 -2.45
CA LEU A 89 -20.74 -11.61 -2.32
C LEU A 89 -20.96 -11.16 -0.89
N THR A 90 -20.98 -12.10 0.05
CA THR A 90 -21.18 -11.81 1.47
C THR A 90 -20.06 -10.92 2.00
N ASN A 91 -18.81 -11.23 1.68
CA ASN A 91 -17.65 -10.42 2.09
C ASN A 91 -17.72 -9.00 1.49
N THR A 92 -18.11 -8.87 0.24
CA THR A 92 -18.28 -7.58 -0.42
C THR A 92 -19.35 -6.74 0.25
N GLU A 93 -20.50 -7.33 0.60
CA GLU A 93 -21.59 -6.60 1.26
C GLU A 93 -21.26 -6.24 2.71
N LEU A 94 -20.58 -7.11 3.44
CA LEU A 94 -20.11 -6.80 4.80
C LEU A 94 -19.12 -5.64 4.78
N ALA A 95 -18.14 -5.62 3.86
CA ALA A 95 -17.21 -4.53 3.69
C ALA A 95 -17.94 -3.21 3.36
N ARG A 96 -18.92 -3.23 2.44
CA ARG A 96 -19.74 -2.06 2.12
C ARG A 96 -20.50 -1.52 3.35
N MET A 97 -21.09 -2.42 4.16
CA MET A 97 -21.81 -2.03 5.36
C MET A 97 -20.89 -1.44 6.44
N GLU A 98 -19.68 -1.98 6.58
CA GLU A 98 -18.67 -1.43 7.49
C GLU A 98 -18.23 -0.04 7.06
N ASP A 99 -18.02 0.18 5.76
CA ASP A 99 -17.66 1.49 5.21
C ASP A 99 -18.80 2.50 5.39
N GLU A 100 -20.06 2.11 5.15
CA GLU A 100 -21.22 2.96 5.43
C GLU A 100 -21.34 3.30 6.93
N ALA A 101 -21.11 2.32 7.81
CA ALA A 101 -21.14 2.54 9.25
C ALA A 101 -20.03 3.49 9.72
N ARG A 102 -18.83 3.40 9.13
CA ARG A 102 -17.73 4.34 9.37
C ARG A 102 -18.09 5.75 8.91
N PHE A 103 -18.67 5.87 7.71
CA PHE A 103 -19.10 7.15 7.15
C PHE A 103 -20.19 7.80 8.02
N MET A 104 -21.21 7.04 8.48
CA MET A 104 -22.28 7.54 9.34
C MET A 104 -21.80 7.96 10.73
N ASN A 105 -20.75 7.34 11.25
CA ASN A 105 -20.15 7.68 12.54
C ASN A 105 -19.17 8.86 12.47
N GLY A 106 -19.07 9.54 11.32
CA GLY A 106 -18.18 10.69 11.12
C GLY A 106 -16.69 10.33 11.14
N ALA A 107 -16.34 9.05 11.18
CA ALA A 107 -15.00 8.59 10.91
C ALA A 107 -14.82 8.60 9.40
N MET A 108 -14.24 9.68 8.86
CA MET A 108 -13.64 9.61 7.53
C MET A 108 -12.74 8.38 7.48
N PRO A 109 -12.82 7.54 6.44
CA PRO A 109 -11.82 6.49 6.28
C PRO A 109 -10.45 7.17 6.35
N GLU A 110 -9.64 6.80 7.30
CA GLU A 110 -8.23 7.14 7.28
C GLU A 110 -7.71 6.40 6.04
N GLU A 111 -7.60 7.12 4.92
CA GLU A 111 -7.04 6.56 3.69
C GLU A 111 -5.66 6.02 4.08
N GLU A 112 -5.48 4.72 3.95
CA GLU A 112 -4.16 4.13 4.18
C GLU A 112 -3.15 4.92 3.35
N PRO A 113 -2.06 5.40 3.97
CA PRO A 113 -1.13 6.27 3.30
C PRO A 113 -0.58 5.55 2.07
N LYS A 114 -0.87 6.08 0.89
CA LYS A 114 -0.40 5.52 -0.37
C LYS A 114 1.13 5.60 -0.42
N ILE A 115 1.78 4.45 -0.52
CA ILE A 115 3.22 4.35 -0.65
C ILE A 115 3.56 4.12 -2.12
N ILE A 116 4.49 4.92 -2.64
CA ILE A 116 5.02 4.80 -4.00
C ILE A 116 6.54 4.65 -3.95
N ASN A 117 7.15 4.22 -5.05
CA ASN A 117 8.60 4.18 -5.17
C ASN A 117 9.15 5.56 -5.51
N LEU A 118 10.12 6.04 -4.73
CA LEU A 118 10.93 7.22 -5.05
C LEU A 118 12.27 6.75 -5.61
N TYR A 119 12.53 7.07 -6.86
CA TYR A 119 13.78 6.79 -7.54
C TYR A 119 14.73 7.98 -7.39
N ALA A 120 15.96 7.72 -6.95
CA ALA A 120 17.05 8.67 -7.08
C ALA A 120 17.66 8.49 -8.47
N GLU A 121 17.68 9.55 -9.30
CA GLU A 121 18.48 9.49 -10.52
C GLU A 121 19.95 9.35 -10.14
N PRO A 122 20.67 8.38 -10.69
CA PRO A 122 22.11 8.40 -10.60
C PRO A 122 22.62 9.59 -11.39
N ALA A 123 23.39 10.43 -10.71
CA ALA A 123 24.06 11.57 -11.33
C ALA A 123 24.78 11.15 -12.61
N ALA A 124 24.74 12.03 -13.58
CA ALA A 124 25.48 11.99 -14.82
C ALA A 124 26.95 11.61 -14.61
N ALA A 125 27.26 10.36 -14.65
CA ALA A 125 28.60 9.84 -14.78
C ALA A 125 28.55 8.55 -15.59
N GLY A 126 28.20 8.66 -16.89
CA GLY A 126 28.58 7.68 -17.92
C GLY A 126 28.26 6.20 -17.67
N ILE A 127 27.54 5.86 -16.62
CA ILE A 127 27.14 4.50 -16.32
C ILE A 127 25.68 4.35 -16.72
N ALA A 128 25.49 3.58 -17.79
CA ALA A 128 24.18 3.08 -18.17
C ALA A 128 23.48 2.48 -16.95
N VAL A 129 22.49 3.18 -16.40
CA VAL A 129 21.57 2.54 -15.47
C VAL A 129 20.41 2.01 -16.29
N PRO A 130 20.38 0.69 -16.46
CA PRO A 130 19.28 0.07 -17.13
C PRO A 130 18.08 0.27 -16.24
N THR A 131 16.99 0.78 -16.81
CA THR A 131 15.66 0.55 -16.30
C THR A 131 15.47 0.83 -14.81
N MET A 132 14.55 1.73 -14.48
CA MET A 132 14.02 1.91 -13.13
C MET A 132 13.89 0.56 -12.43
N GLY A 133 14.75 0.25 -11.49
CA GLY A 133 14.69 -1.06 -10.85
C GLY A 133 15.71 -1.38 -9.78
N VAL A 134 16.79 -0.62 -9.64
CA VAL A 134 17.87 -1.05 -8.75
C VAL A 134 17.93 -0.26 -7.44
N TYR A 135 17.58 1.03 -7.44
CA TYR A 135 17.61 1.85 -6.23
C TYR A 135 16.36 2.71 -6.12
N PHE A 136 15.45 2.33 -5.26
CA PHE A 136 14.30 3.13 -4.87
C PHE A 136 14.12 3.05 -3.35
N GLU A 137 13.54 4.10 -2.80
CA GLU A 137 13.08 4.14 -1.41
C GLU A 137 11.56 4.27 -1.36
N PRO A 138 10.88 3.68 -0.36
CA PRO A 138 9.44 3.87 -0.20
C PRO A 138 9.16 5.32 0.20
N TYR A 139 8.26 5.97 -0.55
CA TYR A 139 7.80 7.33 -0.28
C TYR A 139 6.32 7.31 0.04
N THR A 140 5.97 7.75 1.24
CA THR A 140 4.58 7.92 1.66
C THR A 140 4.04 9.22 1.10
N LEU A 141 3.02 9.16 0.23
CA LEU A 141 2.37 10.35 -0.32
C LEU A 141 1.75 11.19 0.79
N LYS A 142 2.07 12.49 0.78
CA LYS A 142 1.47 13.48 1.66
C LYS A 142 0.14 13.96 1.07
N PRO A 143 -0.77 14.55 1.87
CA PRO A 143 -2.03 15.08 1.36
C PRO A 143 -1.87 16.12 0.24
N ASP A 144 -0.78 16.91 0.27
CA ASP A 144 -0.49 17.94 -0.73
C ASP A 144 0.19 17.40 -1.99
N ASP A 145 0.67 16.15 -1.97
CA ASP A 145 1.30 15.51 -3.11
C ASP A 145 0.24 15.07 -4.15
N PRO A 146 0.62 14.97 -5.43
CA PRO A 146 -0.30 14.49 -6.47
C PRO A 146 -0.74 13.03 -6.23
N GLN A 147 -1.99 12.82 -5.84
CA GLN A 147 -2.55 11.50 -5.48
C GLN A 147 -2.60 10.49 -6.65
N GLY A 148 -2.56 10.99 -7.90
CA GLY A 148 -2.48 10.17 -9.11
C GLY A 148 -1.08 9.65 -9.46
N ALA A 149 -0.08 9.87 -8.61
CA ALA A 149 1.28 9.42 -8.86
C ALA A 149 1.39 7.89 -8.84
N ALA A 150 2.11 7.36 -9.84
CA ALA A 150 2.52 5.96 -9.90
C ALA A 150 3.88 5.76 -9.21
N PHE A 151 4.77 6.72 -9.36
CA PHE A 151 6.08 6.77 -8.72
C PHE A 151 6.58 8.19 -8.62
N ALA A 152 7.70 8.40 -7.93
CA ALA A 152 8.38 9.69 -7.83
C ALA A 152 9.84 9.57 -8.26
N VAL A 153 10.42 10.68 -8.69
CA VAL A 153 11.85 10.77 -9.09
C VAL A 153 12.47 11.99 -8.43
N ARG A 154 13.63 11.81 -7.83
CA ARG A 154 14.45 12.93 -7.34
C ARG A 154 15.34 13.41 -8.47
N LEU A 155 15.10 14.63 -8.92
CA LEU A 155 15.86 15.23 -10.00
C LEU A 155 17.28 15.59 -9.56
N GLN A 156 18.21 15.53 -10.51
CA GLN A 156 19.58 16.00 -10.35
C GLN A 156 19.98 16.88 -11.52
N GLY A 157 20.72 17.94 -11.20
CA GLY A 157 21.18 18.93 -12.17
C GLY A 157 20.19 20.06 -12.38
N ASP A 158 20.62 20.99 -13.18
CA ASP A 158 20.01 22.31 -13.36
C ASP A 158 19.19 22.48 -14.65
N SER A 159 19.11 21.44 -15.48
CA SER A 159 18.45 21.52 -16.80
C SER A 159 16.95 21.83 -16.77
N MET A 160 16.31 21.64 -15.62
CA MET A 160 14.88 21.91 -15.44
C MET A 160 14.62 23.14 -14.55
N GLU A 161 15.66 23.83 -14.12
CA GLU A 161 15.54 25.07 -13.36
C GLU A 161 14.99 26.23 -14.22
N PRO A 162 14.40 27.23 -13.58
CA PRO A 162 14.13 27.39 -12.15
C PRO A 162 12.86 26.68 -11.68
N TYR A 163 12.18 25.97 -12.56
CA TYR A 163 10.86 25.40 -12.29
C TYR A 163 10.91 24.11 -11.45
N PHE A 164 11.94 23.33 -11.67
CA PHE A 164 12.23 22.12 -10.91
C PHE A 164 13.70 22.20 -10.48
N PRO A 165 13.95 22.69 -9.27
CA PRO A 165 15.30 22.83 -8.74
C PRO A 165 16.04 21.50 -8.60
N ASP A 166 17.37 21.53 -8.60
CA ASP A 166 18.19 20.38 -8.27
C ASP A 166 17.77 19.75 -6.92
N GLY A 167 17.71 18.42 -6.83
CA GLY A 167 17.27 17.67 -5.67
C GLY A 167 15.76 17.64 -5.45
N SER A 168 14.95 18.35 -6.24
CA SER A 168 13.49 18.33 -6.10
C SER A 168 12.90 16.98 -6.47
N ILE A 169 11.77 16.64 -5.85
CA ILE A 169 11.01 15.41 -6.14
C ILE A 169 9.89 15.76 -7.11
N VAL A 170 9.82 15.03 -8.22
CA VAL A 170 8.71 15.10 -9.17
C VAL A 170 7.89 13.82 -9.11
N PHE A 171 6.59 13.96 -9.23
CA PHE A 171 5.63 12.86 -9.22
C PHE A 171 5.22 12.51 -10.64
N VAL A 172 5.18 11.24 -10.96
CA VAL A 172 5.04 10.73 -12.32
C VAL A 172 3.87 9.76 -12.40
N ASN A 173 3.10 9.86 -13.49
CA ASN A 173 2.06 8.91 -13.84
C ASN A 173 2.31 8.28 -15.22
N HIS A 174 1.46 7.33 -15.60
CA HIS A 174 1.55 6.65 -16.90
C HIS A 174 0.55 7.18 -17.94
N ASP A 175 0.08 8.42 -17.76
CA ASP A 175 -0.78 9.06 -18.74
C ASP A 175 -0.04 9.28 -20.07
N ALA A 176 -0.80 9.35 -21.16
CA ALA A 176 -0.23 9.61 -22.48
C ALA A 176 0.47 10.97 -22.53
N MET A 177 1.66 11.00 -23.16
CA MET A 177 2.44 12.22 -23.39
C MET A 177 1.83 13.06 -24.52
N ALA A 178 1.72 14.36 -24.28
CA ALA A 178 1.36 15.35 -25.28
C ALA A 178 2.49 16.38 -25.45
N ASN A 179 2.49 17.08 -26.58
CA ASN A 179 3.47 18.15 -26.82
C ASN A 179 3.39 19.24 -25.74
N GLY A 180 4.54 19.55 -25.16
CA GLY A 180 4.66 20.50 -24.05
C GLY A 180 4.65 19.87 -22.66
N ASP A 181 4.30 18.59 -22.54
CA ASP A 181 4.36 17.87 -21.25
C ASP A 181 5.81 17.67 -20.80
N ILE A 182 6.00 17.59 -19.50
CA ILE A 182 7.27 17.19 -18.89
C ILE A 182 7.23 15.68 -18.65
N GLY A 183 8.30 14.99 -18.99
CA GLY A 183 8.38 13.55 -18.81
C GLY A 183 9.75 13.07 -18.33
N ILE A 184 9.74 11.87 -17.82
CA ILE A 184 10.95 11.10 -17.52
C ILE A 184 11.21 10.16 -18.70
N PHE A 185 12.38 10.26 -19.28
CA PHE A 185 12.78 9.49 -20.45
C PHE A 185 14.10 8.78 -20.21
N CYS A 186 14.19 7.56 -20.71
CA CYS A 186 15.46 6.87 -20.89
C CYS A 186 15.93 7.11 -22.34
N VAL A 187 17.06 7.75 -22.51
CA VAL A 187 17.70 8.00 -23.80
C VAL A 187 19.01 7.25 -23.83
N ASP A 188 19.13 6.30 -24.75
CA ASP A 188 20.22 5.31 -24.79
C ASP A 188 20.31 4.53 -23.47
N SER A 189 21.07 5.01 -22.51
CA SER A 189 21.17 4.38 -21.18
C SER A 189 21.09 5.40 -20.05
N GLY A 190 20.77 6.64 -20.36
CA GLY A 190 20.65 7.73 -19.39
C GLY A 190 19.20 8.12 -19.17
N THR A 191 18.81 8.31 -17.92
CA THR A 191 17.50 8.87 -17.55
C THR A 191 17.58 10.37 -17.56
N VAL A 192 16.59 11.05 -18.14
CA VAL A 192 16.51 12.51 -18.20
C VAL A 192 15.08 12.98 -17.93
N CYS A 193 14.96 14.13 -17.26
CA CYS A 193 13.69 14.85 -17.14
C CYS A 193 13.71 16.00 -18.17
N LYS A 194 12.75 16.02 -19.09
CA LYS A 194 12.70 16.98 -20.18
C LYS A 194 11.28 17.32 -20.58
N GLN A 195 11.12 18.46 -21.28
CA GLN A 195 9.89 18.83 -21.97
C GLN A 195 9.83 18.12 -23.32
N TYR A 196 8.73 17.43 -23.56
CA TYR A 196 8.50 16.64 -24.78
C TYR A 196 7.87 17.48 -25.89
N TYR A 197 8.40 17.33 -27.08
CA TYR A 197 7.78 17.80 -28.31
C TYR A 197 8.03 16.83 -29.46
N ARG A 198 7.00 16.53 -30.23
CA ARG A 198 7.10 15.76 -31.46
C ARG A 198 6.52 16.57 -32.61
N ASP A 199 7.29 16.76 -33.66
CA ASP A 199 6.85 17.48 -34.83
C ASP A 199 6.06 16.58 -35.81
N PRO A 200 5.40 17.16 -36.85
CA PRO A 200 4.68 16.39 -37.85
C PRO A 200 5.56 15.45 -38.71
N LEU A 201 6.86 15.67 -38.78
CA LEU A 201 7.82 14.83 -39.48
C LEU A 201 8.32 13.65 -38.64
N GLY A 202 7.85 13.57 -37.38
CA GLY A 202 8.18 12.50 -36.45
C GLY A 202 9.49 12.71 -35.70
N MET A 203 10.12 13.88 -35.81
CA MET A 203 11.26 14.27 -34.97
C MET A 203 10.79 14.45 -33.53
N VAL A 204 11.53 13.91 -32.59
CA VAL A 204 11.28 14.08 -31.16
C VAL A 204 12.33 15.01 -30.57
N TYR A 205 11.86 16.00 -29.87
CA TYR A 205 12.68 16.99 -29.15
C TYR A 205 12.41 16.84 -27.66
N LEU A 206 13.47 16.74 -26.88
CA LEU A 206 13.41 16.72 -25.42
C LEU A 206 14.17 17.98 -24.94
N PHE A 207 13.41 19.01 -24.57
CA PHE A 207 13.96 20.31 -24.21
C PHE A 207 14.23 20.43 -22.72
N SER A 208 15.32 21.10 -22.39
CA SER A 208 15.57 21.62 -21.05
C SER A 208 14.65 22.83 -20.80
N LEU A 209 14.05 22.94 -19.63
CA LEU A 209 13.32 24.15 -19.25
C LEU A 209 14.28 25.31 -18.93
N ASN A 210 15.47 24.99 -18.43
CA ASN A 210 16.56 25.93 -18.32
C ASN A 210 17.18 26.17 -19.69
N ARG A 211 16.94 27.34 -20.26
CA ARG A 211 17.43 27.66 -21.62
C ARG A 211 18.94 27.92 -21.69
N ASP A 212 19.58 28.19 -20.57
CA ASP A 212 21.05 28.26 -20.49
C ASP A 212 21.69 26.86 -20.63
N ARG A 213 20.88 25.81 -20.50
CA ARG A 213 21.26 24.40 -20.67
C ARG A 213 20.66 23.78 -21.93
N SER A 214 20.54 24.54 -22.99
CA SER A 214 20.14 24.03 -24.31
C SER A 214 21.13 23.01 -24.89
N ASP A 215 22.37 23.00 -24.41
CA ASP A 215 23.38 21.96 -24.67
C ASP A 215 22.93 20.55 -24.21
N ALA A 216 22.05 20.48 -23.22
CA ALA A 216 21.47 19.24 -22.70
C ALA A 216 20.14 18.85 -23.37
N ASP A 217 19.71 19.57 -24.42
CA ASP A 217 18.57 19.18 -25.23
C ASP A 217 18.89 17.92 -26.07
N VAL A 218 17.88 17.10 -26.30
CA VAL A 218 18.02 15.86 -27.08
C VAL A 218 17.11 15.94 -28.29
N VAL A 219 17.65 15.66 -29.46
CA VAL A 219 16.89 15.59 -30.72
C VAL A 219 17.06 14.21 -31.32
N LEU A 220 15.93 13.58 -31.67
CA LEU A 220 15.88 12.23 -32.19
C LEU A 220 15.04 12.18 -33.45
N GLY A 221 15.66 11.75 -34.55
CA GLY A 221 14.96 11.55 -35.83
C GLY A 221 14.26 10.18 -35.88
N PRO A 222 13.31 10.00 -36.82
CA PRO A 222 12.64 8.74 -37.04
C PRO A 222 13.58 7.58 -37.39
N SER A 223 14.74 7.90 -37.99
CA SER A 223 15.78 6.93 -38.37
C SER A 223 16.97 6.92 -37.40
N SER A 224 16.82 7.51 -36.23
CA SER A 224 17.88 7.52 -35.24
C SER A 224 18.11 6.13 -34.68
N ASN A 225 19.37 5.71 -34.53
CA ASN A 225 19.74 4.47 -33.85
C ASN A 225 19.71 4.60 -32.33
N ARG A 226 19.36 5.78 -31.82
CA ARG A 226 19.26 6.02 -30.37
C ARG A 226 17.95 5.47 -29.80
N THR A 227 18.02 4.91 -28.63
CA THR A 227 16.84 4.39 -27.92
C THR A 227 16.16 5.50 -27.14
N LEU A 228 14.84 5.60 -27.27
CA LEU A 228 14.01 6.50 -26.46
C LEU A 228 12.87 5.70 -25.83
N ILE A 229 12.82 5.69 -24.51
CA ILE A 229 11.74 5.07 -23.74
C ILE A 229 11.14 6.14 -22.84
N CYS A 230 9.84 6.40 -22.96
CA CYS A 230 9.10 7.23 -22.03
C CYS A 230 8.77 6.41 -20.78
N GLN A 231 9.28 6.82 -19.63
CA GLN A 231 9.01 6.18 -18.34
C GLN A 231 7.69 6.66 -17.73
N GLY A 232 7.30 7.91 -18.04
CA GLY A 232 6.05 8.48 -17.61
C GLY A 232 6.03 10.01 -17.69
N ARG A 233 4.83 10.55 -17.44
CA ARG A 233 4.56 11.98 -17.46
C ARG A 233 4.63 12.57 -16.07
N VAL A 234 5.36 13.68 -15.90
CA VAL A 234 5.41 14.44 -14.65
C VAL A 234 4.08 15.13 -14.42
N ILE A 235 3.50 14.92 -13.25
CA ILE A 235 2.25 15.55 -12.83
C ILE A 235 2.55 17.00 -12.46
N THR A 236 2.09 17.94 -13.28
CA THR A 236 2.24 19.38 -13.03
C THR A 236 0.97 20.12 -13.42
N LYS A 237 0.62 21.13 -12.63
CA LYS A 237 -0.51 22.05 -12.93
C LYS A 237 -0.10 23.14 -13.91
N ARG A 238 1.20 23.34 -14.10
CA ARG A 238 1.76 24.40 -14.94
C ARG A 238 2.09 23.86 -16.33
N ARG A 239 1.76 24.63 -17.35
CA ARG A 239 2.21 24.43 -18.73
C ARG A 239 3.37 25.36 -19.00
N PHE A 240 4.36 24.88 -19.75
CA PHE A 240 5.56 25.61 -20.11
C PHE A 240 5.54 25.88 -21.63
N PRO A 241 5.99 27.04 -22.10
CA PRO A 241 6.13 27.30 -23.52
C PRO A 241 7.13 26.34 -24.14
N ILE A 242 6.82 25.87 -25.34
CA ILE A 242 7.74 25.02 -26.09
C ILE A 242 8.75 25.95 -26.76
N PRO A 243 10.07 25.73 -26.61
CA PRO A 243 11.10 26.51 -27.33
C PRO A 243 11.00 26.17 -28.81
N MET A 244 10.63 27.15 -29.64
CA MET A 244 10.66 27.05 -31.11
C MET A 244 11.72 27.98 -31.66
#